data_2152f47eeae9890950841bfd42ba5541
#
_entry.id   2152f47eeae9890950841bfd42ba5541
#
_cell.length_a   1.000
_cell.length_b   1.000
_cell.length_c   1.000
_cell.angle_alpha   90.00
_cell.angle_beta   90.00
_cell.angle_gamma   90.00
#
_symmetry.space_group_name_H-M   'P 1'
#
loop_
_entity.id
_entity.type
_entity.pdbx_description
1 polymer ?
#
loop_
_entity_poly.entity_id
_entity_poly.type
_entity_poly.pdbx_seq_one_letter_code
_entity_poly.pdbx_strand_id
1 'polypeptide(L)'
;MHNDFLSILQEKEPTFSKGQKRIARYITDSYDKAAFMTANRLGKTVGVSESTVVRFAVDLGFDGYPSMQKAMRETVLNRLTSIQRIEVANNRLGDQDVVSMVLHSDMEKLRQTSETISRETFSASVDAILKAKRVYILGVRSVAPLANFLGHYLNYMFNNVHVISGFSAGEMFEKIVSVNSEDVVIAFSFPRYSASTTKGARYCRSAGATVIGITDSKDSPLGQCSDHVLLAKSDMVSLVDSLVAPLSLVNALIVAIASRREKELSQTFANLERIWDEYDVYEKQVEK
;
A
#
# COMPACT_ATOMS: atom_id res chain seq x y z
N MET A 1 -1.15 -19.62 0.85
CA MET A 1 -1.44 -19.60 -0.60
C MET A 1 -2.68 -18.74 -0.79
N HIS A 2 -2.52 -17.49 -1.19
CA HIS A 2 -3.68 -16.72 -1.63
C HIS A 2 -3.98 -17.22 -3.04
N ASN A 3 -4.98 -18.05 -3.17
CA ASN A 3 -5.50 -18.35 -4.48
C ASN A 3 -6.09 -17.05 -5.03
N ASP A 4 -5.44 -16.44 -6.03
CA ASP A 4 -6.03 -15.37 -6.83
C ASP A 4 -7.47 -15.81 -7.20
N PHE A 5 -8.44 -14.90 -7.13
CA PHE A 5 -9.84 -15.20 -7.41
C PHE A 5 -10.02 -16.11 -8.66
N LEU A 6 -9.23 -15.86 -9.71
CA LEU A 6 -9.25 -16.68 -10.93
C LEU A 6 -8.77 -18.11 -10.69
N SER A 7 -7.83 -18.33 -9.78
CA SER A 7 -7.37 -19.67 -9.40
C SER A 7 -8.47 -20.44 -8.65
N ILE A 8 -9.18 -19.77 -7.73
CA ILE A 8 -10.35 -20.35 -7.04
C ILE A 8 -11.44 -20.71 -8.04
N LEU A 9 -11.69 -19.83 -9.02
CA LEU A 9 -12.67 -20.03 -10.06
C LEU A 9 -12.34 -21.25 -10.92
N GLN A 10 -11.09 -21.42 -11.34
CA GLN A 10 -10.61 -22.54 -12.13
C GLN A 10 -10.65 -23.87 -11.36
N GLU A 11 -10.23 -23.87 -10.09
CA GLU A 11 -10.24 -25.05 -9.24
C GLU A 11 -11.67 -25.61 -9.06
N LYS A 12 -12.66 -24.72 -8.90
CA LYS A 12 -14.06 -25.12 -8.67
C LYS A 12 -14.89 -25.30 -9.94
N GLU A 13 -14.38 -24.92 -11.10
CA GLU A 13 -15.10 -25.01 -12.38
C GLU A 13 -15.73 -26.39 -12.67
N PRO A 14 -15.08 -27.54 -12.37
CA PRO A 14 -15.66 -28.84 -12.59
C PRO A 14 -16.97 -29.09 -11.82
N THR A 15 -17.16 -28.42 -10.68
CA THR A 15 -18.32 -28.58 -9.79
C THR A 15 -19.52 -27.71 -10.18
N PHE A 16 -19.36 -26.79 -11.11
CA PHE A 16 -20.36 -25.78 -11.43
C PHE A 16 -21.55 -26.34 -12.19
N SER A 17 -22.75 -25.93 -11.77
CA SER A 17 -23.98 -26.10 -12.54
C SER A 17 -23.95 -25.33 -13.86
N LYS A 18 -24.87 -25.63 -14.78
CA LYS A 18 -24.96 -24.94 -16.08
C LYS A 18 -25.09 -23.43 -15.97
N GLY A 19 -25.81 -22.92 -14.95
CA GLY A 19 -25.94 -21.48 -14.69
C GLY A 19 -24.64 -20.87 -14.14
N GLN A 20 -23.98 -21.57 -13.23
CA GLN A 20 -22.70 -21.14 -12.65
C GLN A 20 -21.56 -21.13 -13.67
N LYS A 21 -21.53 -22.09 -14.61
CA LYS A 21 -20.58 -22.08 -15.73
C LYS A 21 -20.73 -20.85 -16.61
N ARG A 22 -21.96 -20.36 -16.82
CA ARG A 22 -22.18 -19.10 -17.56
C ARG A 22 -21.65 -17.89 -16.81
N ILE A 23 -21.85 -17.85 -15.48
CA ILE A 23 -21.30 -16.79 -14.63
C ILE A 23 -19.76 -16.82 -14.67
N ALA A 24 -19.17 -17.98 -14.42
CA ALA A 24 -17.73 -18.19 -14.43
C ALA A 24 -17.10 -17.76 -15.77
N ARG A 25 -17.67 -18.22 -16.88
CA ARG A 25 -17.21 -17.86 -18.22
C ARG A 25 -17.27 -16.35 -18.46
N TYR A 26 -18.40 -15.69 -18.14
CA TYR A 26 -18.51 -14.24 -18.30
C TYR A 26 -17.50 -13.48 -17.44
N ILE A 27 -17.30 -13.92 -16.19
CA ILE A 27 -16.27 -13.37 -15.32
C ILE A 27 -14.89 -13.54 -15.95
N THR A 28 -14.56 -14.71 -16.49
CA THR A 28 -13.25 -14.95 -17.12
C THR A 28 -13.04 -14.09 -18.38
N ASP A 29 -14.08 -14.00 -19.24
CA ASP A 29 -14.01 -13.30 -20.52
C ASP A 29 -14.08 -11.75 -20.38
N SER A 30 -14.71 -11.25 -19.30
CA SER A 30 -14.99 -9.83 -19.08
C SER A 30 -14.80 -9.45 -17.62
N TYR A 31 -13.67 -9.87 -17.05
CA TYR A 31 -13.36 -9.75 -15.63
C TYR A 31 -13.43 -8.32 -15.10
N ASP A 32 -12.89 -7.38 -15.87
CA ASP A 32 -12.91 -5.94 -15.60
C ASP A 32 -14.33 -5.38 -15.47
N LYS A 33 -15.26 -5.84 -16.30
CA LYS A 33 -16.67 -5.43 -16.26
C LYS A 33 -17.41 -6.12 -15.13
N ALA A 34 -17.22 -7.44 -14.98
CA ALA A 34 -17.89 -8.24 -13.97
C ALA A 34 -17.63 -7.73 -12.54
N ALA A 35 -16.40 -7.34 -12.23
CA ALA A 35 -15.98 -6.84 -10.93
C ALA A 35 -16.75 -5.59 -10.45
N PHE A 36 -17.35 -4.84 -11.37
CA PHE A 36 -18.11 -3.61 -11.04
C PHE A 36 -19.62 -3.76 -11.22
N MET A 37 -20.13 -4.95 -11.58
CA MET A 37 -21.57 -5.21 -11.70
C MET A 37 -22.18 -5.55 -10.35
N THR A 38 -23.43 -5.16 -10.13
CA THR A 38 -24.25 -5.71 -9.05
C THR A 38 -24.66 -7.15 -9.38
N ALA A 39 -25.03 -7.96 -8.36
CA ALA A 39 -25.50 -9.34 -8.56
C ALA A 39 -26.67 -9.38 -9.56
N ASN A 40 -27.61 -8.46 -9.47
CA ASN A 40 -28.74 -8.34 -10.37
C ASN A 40 -28.27 -8.06 -11.82
N ARG A 41 -27.36 -7.10 -12.00
CA ARG A 41 -26.84 -6.76 -13.33
C ARG A 41 -26.06 -7.91 -13.96
N LEU A 42 -25.21 -8.56 -13.17
CA LEU A 42 -24.47 -9.74 -13.62
C LEU A 42 -25.44 -10.87 -14.01
N GLY A 43 -26.43 -11.17 -13.16
CA GLY A 43 -27.45 -12.17 -13.44
C GLY A 43 -28.19 -11.90 -14.74
N LYS A 44 -28.66 -10.69 -14.96
CA LYS A 44 -29.33 -10.27 -16.23
C LYS A 44 -28.40 -10.45 -17.43
N THR A 45 -27.14 -10.05 -17.31
CA THR A 45 -26.17 -10.13 -18.41
C THR A 45 -25.90 -11.58 -18.84
N VAL A 46 -25.81 -12.51 -17.89
CA VAL A 46 -25.49 -13.92 -18.19
C VAL A 46 -26.75 -14.81 -18.28
N GLY A 47 -27.95 -14.24 -18.09
CA GLY A 47 -29.21 -14.94 -18.20
C GLY A 47 -29.48 -15.93 -17.06
N VAL A 48 -29.19 -15.52 -15.81
CA VAL A 48 -29.53 -16.24 -14.58
C VAL A 48 -30.19 -15.31 -13.55
N SER A 49 -30.83 -15.87 -12.52
CA SER A 49 -31.38 -15.07 -11.44
C SER A 49 -30.30 -14.47 -10.55
N GLU A 50 -30.59 -13.35 -9.88
CA GLU A 50 -29.72 -12.74 -8.88
C GLU A 50 -29.38 -13.72 -7.75
N SER A 51 -30.36 -14.53 -7.31
CA SER A 51 -30.12 -15.56 -6.29
C SER A 51 -29.14 -16.64 -6.74
N THR A 52 -29.05 -16.93 -8.05
CA THR A 52 -28.04 -17.83 -8.60
C THR A 52 -26.64 -17.20 -8.51
N VAL A 53 -26.52 -15.90 -8.75
CA VAL A 53 -25.24 -15.17 -8.62
C VAL A 53 -24.79 -15.12 -7.15
N VAL A 54 -25.70 -14.84 -6.21
CA VAL A 54 -25.40 -14.85 -4.77
C VAL A 54 -24.94 -16.23 -4.31
N ARG A 55 -25.64 -17.28 -4.72
CA ARG A 55 -25.29 -18.67 -4.39
C ARG A 55 -23.94 -19.08 -4.99
N PHE A 56 -23.65 -18.64 -6.20
CA PHE A 56 -22.35 -18.84 -6.84
C PHE A 56 -21.20 -18.27 -6.01
N ALA A 57 -21.37 -17.07 -5.43
CA ALA A 57 -20.37 -16.45 -4.54
C ALA A 57 -20.15 -17.31 -3.27
N VAL A 58 -21.22 -17.85 -2.67
CA VAL A 58 -21.15 -18.72 -1.49
C VAL A 58 -20.46 -20.04 -1.84
N ASP A 59 -20.76 -20.64 -2.99
CA ASP A 59 -20.15 -21.88 -3.44
C ASP A 59 -18.64 -21.72 -3.74
N LEU A 60 -18.22 -20.49 -4.10
CA LEU A 60 -16.80 -20.15 -4.22
C LEU A 60 -16.09 -19.95 -2.86
N GLY A 61 -16.84 -19.90 -1.75
CA GLY A 61 -16.30 -19.74 -0.39
C GLY A 61 -16.33 -18.32 0.14
N PHE A 62 -17.09 -17.43 -0.49
CA PHE A 62 -17.29 -16.04 0.00
C PHE A 62 -18.57 -15.94 0.84
N ASP A 63 -18.62 -14.98 1.77
CA ASP A 63 -19.81 -14.73 2.61
C ASP A 63 -21.03 -14.22 1.82
N GLY A 64 -20.87 -14.01 0.52
CA GLY A 64 -21.89 -13.56 -0.41
C GLY A 64 -21.31 -12.76 -1.57
N TYR A 65 -22.20 -12.27 -2.43
CA TYR A 65 -21.78 -11.53 -3.62
C TYR A 65 -20.95 -10.27 -3.33
N PRO A 66 -21.24 -9.43 -2.30
CA PRO A 66 -20.40 -8.27 -1.99
C PRO A 66 -18.95 -8.63 -1.67
N SER A 67 -18.72 -9.71 -0.91
CA SER A 67 -17.40 -10.21 -0.58
C SER A 67 -16.66 -10.73 -1.81
N MET A 68 -17.34 -11.53 -2.65
CA MET A 68 -16.79 -11.99 -3.94
C MET A 68 -16.48 -10.81 -4.88
N GLN A 69 -17.38 -9.83 -4.97
CA GLN A 69 -17.17 -8.64 -5.80
C GLN A 69 -15.96 -7.84 -5.34
N LYS A 70 -15.76 -7.72 -4.02
CA LYS A 70 -14.58 -7.06 -3.45
C LYS A 70 -13.28 -7.77 -3.88
N ALA A 71 -13.23 -9.09 -3.76
CA ALA A 71 -12.08 -9.89 -4.20
C ALA A 71 -11.81 -9.75 -5.70
N MET A 72 -12.86 -9.78 -6.53
CA MET A 72 -12.74 -9.51 -7.96
C MET A 72 -12.17 -8.12 -8.23
N ARG A 73 -12.67 -7.09 -7.53
CA ARG A 73 -12.18 -5.70 -7.70
C ARG A 73 -10.71 -5.56 -7.33
N GLU A 74 -10.29 -6.14 -6.22
CA GLU A 74 -8.88 -6.11 -5.80
C GLU A 74 -7.96 -6.72 -6.85
N THR A 75 -8.36 -7.85 -7.44
CA THR A 75 -7.61 -8.50 -8.52
C THR A 75 -7.58 -7.64 -9.80
N VAL A 76 -8.71 -7.02 -10.19
CA VAL A 76 -8.78 -6.15 -11.38
C VAL A 76 -7.92 -4.92 -11.19
N LEU A 77 -8.07 -4.23 -10.07
CA LEU A 77 -7.36 -2.97 -9.81
C LEU A 77 -5.84 -3.13 -9.91
N ASN A 78 -5.34 -4.32 -9.53
CA ASN A 78 -3.92 -4.66 -9.64
C ASN A 78 -3.45 -4.89 -11.08
N ARG A 79 -4.36 -5.26 -11.98
CA ARG A 79 -4.07 -5.59 -13.40
C ARG A 79 -4.46 -4.49 -14.39
N LEU A 80 -5.30 -3.52 -13.99
CA LEU A 80 -5.74 -2.45 -14.87
C LEU A 80 -4.57 -1.60 -15.38
N THR A 81 -4.58 -1.37 -16.69
CA THR A 81 -3.74 -0.33 -17.31
C THR A 81 -4.18 1.05 -16.84
N SER A 82 -3.33 2.06 -17.03
CA SER A 82 -3.69 3.44 -16.68
C SER A 82 -4.95 3.94 -17.41
N ILE A 83 -5.16 3.51 -18.65
CA ILE A 83 -6.35 3.86 -19.45
C ILE A 83 -7.61 3.25 -18.83
N GLN A 84 -7.58 1.95 -18.50
CA GLN A 84 -8.70 1.27 -17.85
C GLN A 84 -9.02 1.86 -16.47
N ARG A 85 -8.02 2.31 -15.73
CA ARG A 85 -8.23 3.02 -14.45
C ARG A 85 -9.00 4.33 -14.66
N ILE A 86 -8.70 5.09 -15.71
CA ILE A 86 -9.42 6.32 -16.06
C ILE A 86 -10.88 5.99 -16.41
N GLU A 87 -11.13 4.96 -17.20
CA GLU A 87 -12.49 4.55 -17.57
C GLU A 87 -13.34 4.14 -16.35
N VAL A 88 -12.74 3.34 -15.45
CA VAL A 88 -13.40 2.95 -14.19
C VAL A 88 -13.67 4.16 -13.31
N ALA A 89 -12.74 5.09 -13.24
CA ALA A 89 -12.89 6.34 -12.49
C ALA A 89 -14.05 7.19 -13.03
N ASN A 90 -14.06 7.44 -14.33
CA ASN A 90 -15.11 8.24 -14.98
C ASN A 90 -16.50 7.64 -14.77
N ASN A 91 -16.61 6.31 -14.85
CA ASN A 91 -17.87 5.60 -14.61
C ASN A 91 -18.35 5.68 -13.13
N ARG A 92 -17.45 5.96 -12.18
CA ARG A 92 -17.78 6.13 -10.76
C ARG A 92 -18.12 7.57 -10.41
N LEU A 93 -17.46 8.53 -11.07
CA LEU A 93 -17.58 9.94 -10.76
C LEU A 93 -19.00 10.44 -11.04
N GLY A 94 -19.61 10.16 -12.22
CA GLY A 94 -20.94 10.65 -12.56
C GLY A 94 -21.08 12.14 -12.22
N ASP A 95 -22.23 12.52 -11.68
CA ASP A 95 -22.52 13.88 -11.17
C ASP A 95 -22.20 14.07 -9.68
N GLN A 96 -21.36 13.20 -9.07
CA GLN A 96 -21.05 13.29 -7.65
C GLN A 96 -20.02 14.37 -7.35
N ASP A 97 -20.13 14.96 -6.14
CA ASP A 97 -19.09 15.85 -5.61
C ASP A 97 -17.78 15.08 -5.37
N VAL A 98 -16.79 15.36 -6.23
CA VAL A 98 -15.47 14.69 -6.21
C VAL A 98 -14.76 14.89 -4.87
N VAL A 99 -14.87 16.09 -4.27
CA VAL A 99 -14.21 16.39 -2.98
C VAL A 99 -14.77 15.52 -1.88
N SER A 100 -16.09 15.50 -1.73
CA SER A 100 -16.75 14.66 -0.72
C SER A 100 -16.46 13.19 -0.93
N MET A 101 -16.47 12.70 -2.17
CA MET A 101 -16.19 11.31 -2.50
C MET A 101 -14.75 10.90 -2.12
N VAL A 102 -13.75 11.72 -2.45
CA VAL A 102 -12.34 11.46 -2.11
C VAL A 102 -12.14 11.46 -0.61
N LEU A 103 -12.61 12.50 0.08
CA LEU A 103 -12.46 12.63 1.53
C LEU A 103 -13.13 11.49 2.31
N HIS A 104 -14.35 11.09 1.92
CA HIS A 104 -15.01 9.93 2.52
C HIS A 104 -14.25 8.62 2.30
N SER A 105 -13.74 8.42 1.08
CA SER A 105 -12.92 7.25 0.76
C SER A 105 -11.63 7.22 1.59
N ASP A 106 -10.99 8.36 1.79
CA ASP A 106 -9.76 8.46 2.57
C ASP A 106 -10.01 8.24 4.07
N MET A 107 -11.10 8.78 4.62
CA MET A 107 -11.53 8.48 5.99
C MET A 107 -11.75 6.99 6.23
N GLU A 108 -12.39 6.30 5.27
CA GLU A 108 -12.63 4.86 5.37
C GLU A 108 -11.32 4.05 5.33
N LYS A 109 -10.33 4.45 4.51
CA LYS A 109 -9.00 3.82 4.48
C LYS A 109 -8.24 4.02 5.79
N LEU A 110 -8.33 5.20 6.38
CA LEU A 110 -7.76 5.48 7.71
C LEU A 110 -8.40 4.59 8.78
N ARG A 111 -9.74 4.50 8.80
CA ARG A 111 -10.49 3.64 9.74
C ARG A 111 -10.04 2.18 9.60
N GLN A 112 -10.07 1.62 8.39
CA GLN A 112 -9.69 0.24 8.13
C GLN A 112 -8.23 -0.03 8.50
N THR A 113 -7.32 0.89 8.21
CA THR A 113 -5.91 0.77 8.59
C THR A 113 -5.75 0.76 10.11
N SER A 114 -6.43 1.66 10.81
CA SER A 114 -6.41 1.73 12.28
C SER A 114 -6.92 0.45 12.94
N GLU A 115 -7.91 -0.22 12.36
CA GLU A 115 -8.50 -1.47 12.86
C GLU A 115 -7.63 -2.70 12.57
N THR A 116 -6.86 -2.68 11.49
CA THR A 116 -6.10 -3.85 11.01
C THR A 116 -4.63 -3.85 11.36
N ILE A 117 -4.07 -2.70 11.77
CA ILE A 117 -2.64 -2.61 12.09
C ILE A 117 -2.27 -3.40 13.35
N SER A 118 -1.26 -4.27 13.25
CA SER A 118 -0.68 -4.97 14.40
C SER A 118 0.20 -4.02 15.23
N ARG A 119 -0.20 -3.76 16.47
CA ARG A 119 0.57 -2.94 17.41
C ARG A 119 1.90 -3.59 17.76
N GLU A 120 1.94 -4.91 17.83
CA GLU A 120 3.15 -5.70 18.08
C GLU A 120 4.15 -5.56 16.92
N THR A 121 3.70 -5.77 15.68
CA THR A 121 4.55 -5.60 14.49
C THR A 121 5.04 -4.16 14.34
N PHE A 122 4.18 -3.19 14.67
CA PHE A 122 4.56 -1.78 14.68
C PHE A 122 5.66 -1.48 15.69
N SER A 123 5.52 -1.94 16.95
CA SER A 123 6.54 -1.77 17.99
C SER A 123 7.86 -2.45 17.60
N ALA A 124 7.80 -3.69 17.09
CA ALA A 124 8.98 -4.40 16.61
C ALA A 124 9.70 -3.67 15.47
N SER A 125 8.93 -3.04 14.55
CA SER A 125 9.49 -2.21 13.48
C SER A 125 10.22 -0.98 14.04
N VAL A 126 9.63 -0.29 15.00
CA VAL A 126 10.27 0.85 15.67
C VAL A 126 11.55 0.42 16.39
N ASP A 127 11.53 -0.71 17.09
CA ASP A 127 12.71 -1.25 17.77
C ASP A 127 13.84 -1.61 16.78
N ALA A 128 13.50 -2.18 15.63
CA ALA A 128 14.46 -2.49 14.58
C ALA A 128 15.12 -1.22 14.03
N ILE A 129 14.31 -0.16 13.76
CA ILE A 129 14.83 1.12 13.28
C ILE A 129 15.79 1.77 14.30
N LEU A 130 15.42 1.75 15.58
CA LEU A 130 16.23 2.36 16.65
C LEU A 130 17.57 1.65 16.87
N LYS A 131 17.65 0.36 16.61
CA LYS A 131 18.85 -0.46 16.76
C LYS A 131 19.77 -0.44 15.54
N ALA A 132 19.26 -0.01 14.39
CA ALA A 132 19.98 -0.09 13.13
C ALA A 132 21.18 0.87 13.08
N LYS A 133 22.25 0.44 12.43
CA LYS A 133 23.42 1.26 12.15
C LYS A 133 23.14 2.21 10.97
N ARG A 134 22.40 1.75 9.97
CA ARG A 134 21.97 2.54 8.81
C ARG A 134 20.51 2.22 8.52
N VAL A 135 19.79 3.26 8.08
CA VAL A 135 18.38 3.15 7.67
C VAL A 135 18.30 3.40 6.17
N TYR A 136 17.85 2.41 5.42
CA TYR A 136 17.58 2.53 4.00
C TYR A 136 16.07 2.65 3.77
N ILE A 137 15.66 3.58 2.91
CA ILE A 137 14.25 3.82 2.62
C ILE A 137 14.04 3.65 1.12
N LEU A 138 13.31 2.61 0.73
CA LEU A 138 13.03 2.26 -0.66
C LEU A 138 11.60 2.66 -1.02
N GLY A 139 11.42 3.63 -1.92
CA GLY A 139 10.09 4.00 -2.41
C GLY A 139 10.18 4.75 -3.72
N VAL A 140 9.75 4.12 -4.83
CA VAL A 140 9.85 4.71 -6.16
C VAL A 140 8.47 5.04 -6.75
N ARG A 141 8.42 5.90 -7.78
CA ARG A 141 7.20 6.33 -8.47
C ARG A 141 6.24 7.06 -7.53
N SER A 142 4.96 6.67 -7.48
CA SER A 142 3.92 7.35 -6.69
C SER A 142 4.16 7.33 -5.17
N VAL A 143 4.95 6.38 -4.66
CA VAL A 143 5.30 6.31 -3.22
C VAL A 143 6.62 6.99 -2.87
N ALA A 144 7.35 7.53 -3.85
CA ALA A 144 8.56 8.31 -3.60
C ALA A 144 8.35 9.48 -2.61
N PRO A 145 7.22 10.22 -2.63
CA PRO A 145 6.93 11.23 -1.63
C PRO A 145 6.92 10.71 -0.19
N LEU A 146 6.40 9.48 0.05
CA LEU A 146 6.40 8.87 1.39
C LEU A 146 7.82 8.55 1.86
N ALA A 147 8.65 8.00 0.97
CA ALA A 147 10.05 7.69 1.27
C ALA A 147 10.83 8.97 1.59
N ASN A 148 10.66 10.03 0.81
CA ASN A 148 11.31 11.31 1.03
C ASN A 148 10.83 11.98 2.32
N PHE A 149 9.52 11.95 2.59
CA PHE A 149 8.93 12.49 3.80
C PHE A 149 9.48 11.78 5.06
N LEU A 150 9.48 10.45 5.07
CA LEU A 150 10.07 9.67 6.16
C LEU A 150 11.55 9.99 6.33
N GLY A 151 12.31 10.00 5.24
CA GLY A 151 13.75 10.28 5.25
C GLY A 151 14.07 11.68 5.77
N HIS A 152 13.27 12.67 5.40
CA HIS A 152 13.41 14.03 5.92
C HIS A 152 13.41 14.07 7.46
N TYR A 153 12.40 13.45 8.09
CA TYR A 153 12.31 13.45 9.55
C TYR A 153 13.32 12.51 10.23
N LEU A 154 13.63 11.35 9.63
CA LEU A 154 14.64 10.46 10.19
C LEU A 154 16.04 11.06 10.17
N ASN A 155 16.38 11.94 9.22
CA ASN A 155 17.65 12.66 9.19
C ASN A 155 17.85 13.61 10.36
N TYR A 156 16.81 14.03 11.08
CA TYR A 156 16.96 14.76 12.35
C TYR A 156 17.35 13.86 13.52
N MET A 157 17.11 12.55 13.39
CA MET A 157 17.27 11.58 14.47
C MET A 157 18.41 10.59 14.25
N PHE A 158 18.85 10.41 13.01
CA PHE A 158 19.89 9.44 12.62
C PHE A 158 20.88 10.08 11.63
N ASN A 159 22.16 9.73 11.78
CA ASN A 159 23.22 10.26 10.91
C ASN A 159 23.35 9.49 9.58
N ASN A 160 22.80 8.28 9.46
CA ASN A 160 23.01 7.37 8.34
C ASN A 160 21.67 6.92 7.73
N VAL A 161 20.93 7.86 7.14
CA VAL A 161 19.66 7.59 6.44
C VAL A 161 19.87 7.72 4.93
N HIS A 162 19.52 6.67 4.19
CA HIS A 162 19.68 6.58 2.74
C HIS A 162 18.33 6.46 2.05
N VAL A 163 17.84 7.54 1.44
CA VAL A 163 16.58 7.53 0.70
C VAL A 163 16.84 7.16 -0.77
N ILE A 164 16.11 6.15 -1.24
CA ILE A 164 16.22 5.62 -2.60
C ILE A 164 14.84 5.71 -3.26
N SER A 165 14.56 6.86 -3.89
CA SER A 165 13.22 7.23 -4.35
C SER A 165 13.09 7.60 -5.83
N GLY A 166 14.18 7.81 -6.55
CA GLY A 166 14.15 8.34 -7.93
C GLY A 166 15.15 7.71 -8.89
N PHE A 167 15.68 6.54 -8.58
CA PHE A 167 16.76 5.92 -9.34
C PHE A 167 16.25 4.86 -10.31
N SER A 168 17.05 4.58 -11.34
CA SER A 168 16.90 3.39 -12.17
C SER A 168 17.12 2.11 -11.34
N ALA A 169 16.69 0.97 -11.85
CA ALA A 169 16.89 -0.29 -11.12
C ALA A 169 18.37 -0.58 -10.84
N GLY A 170 19.27 -0.23 -11.78
CA GLY A 170 20.71 -0.39 -11.61
C GLY A 170 21.27 0.48 -10.48
N GLU A 171 21.01 1.78 -10.53
CA GLU A 171 21.43 2.73 -9.51
C GLU A 171 20.91 2.41 -8.11
N MET A 172 19.70 1.84 -8.03
CA MET A 172 19.18 1.36 -6.75
C MET A 172 20.07 0.29 -6.14
N PHE A 173 20.50 -0.71 -6.93
CA PHE A 173 21.39 -1.77 -6.43
C PHE A 173 22.76 -1.25 -6.04
N GLU A 174 23.31 -0.26 -6.75
CA GLU A 174 24.57 0.43 -6.37
C GLU A 174 24.45 1.08 -4.99
N LYS A 175 23.28 1.66 -4.66
CA LYS A 175 23.01 2.30 -3.35
C LYS A 175 22.86 1.30 -2.21
N ILE A 176 22.37 0.08 -2.48
CA ILE A 176 22.13 -0.94 -1.45
C ILE A 176 23.20 -2.04 -1.41
N VAL A 177 24.24 -1.97 -2.24
CA VAL A 177 25.26 -3.03 -2.36
C VAL A 177 25.98 -3.32 -1.03
N SER A 178 26.14 -2.32 -0.17
CA SER A 178 26.83 -2.44 1.13
C SER A 178 25.92 -2.82 2.30
N VAL A 179 24.61 -3.05 2.06
CA VAL A 179 23.65 -3.42 3.10
C VAL A 179 24.03 -4.74 3.76
N ASN A 180 23.88 -4.82 5.06
CA ASN A 180 24.22 -6.01 5.86
C ASN A 180 23.28 -6.16 7.09
N SER A 181 23.56 -7.12 7.98
CA SER A 181 22.73 -7.48 9.12
C SER A 181 22.62 -6.40 10.24
N GLU A 182 23.44 -5.35 10.19
CA GLU A 182 23.35 -4.23 11.14
C GLU A 182 22.36 -3.14 10.65
N ASP A 183 21.76 -3.33 9.47
CA ASP A 183 20.94 -2.32 8.81
C ASP A 183 19.45 -2.65 8.83
N VAL A 184 18.63 -1.63 8.70
CA VAL A 184 17.20 -1.74 8.48
C VAL A 184 16.81 -1.14 7.12
N VAL A 185 15.88 -1.78 6.46
CA VAL A 185 15.33 -1.33 5.18
C VAL A 185 13.84 -1.14 5.33
N ILE A 186 13.36 0.08 5.10
CA ILE A 186 11.93 0.43 5.07
C ILE A 186 11.54 0.56 3.60
N ALA A 187 10.65 -0.30 3.13
CA ALA A 187 10.24 -0.32 1.73
C ALA A 187 8.75 -0.06 1.56
N PHE A 188 8.40 0.72 0.52
CA PHE A 188 7.02 1.06 0.19
C PHE A 188 6.63 0.44 -1.15
N SER A 189 5.54 -0.32 -1.19
CA SER A 189 4.98 -0.83 -2.45
C SER A 189 3.50 -1.13 -2.30
N PHE A 190 2.68 -0.54 -3.16
CA PHE A 190 1.23 -0.71 -3.20
C PHE A 190 0.79 -1.24 -4.57
N PRO A 191 -0.49 -1.57 -4.77
CA PRO A 191 -1.01 -2.14 -6.01
C PRO A 191 -0.48 -1.46 -7.27
N ARG A 192 -0.20 -2.29 -8.32
CA ARG A 192 0.77 -2.13 -9.39
C ARG A 192 2.20 -2.12 -8.85
N TYR A 193 2.42 -3.00 -7.87
CA TYR A 193 3.67 -3.15 -7.12
C TYR A 193 4.93 -2.96 -7.96
N SER A 194 5.86 -2.17 -7.44
CA SER A 194 7.16 -1.93 -8.09
C SER A 194 8.03 -3.17 -8.03
N ALA A 195 8.35 -3.76 -9.18
CA ALA A 195 9.26 -4.89 -9.26
C ALA A 195 10.68 -4.53 -8.77
N SER A 196 11.14 -3.29 -9.01
CA SER A 196 12.44 -2.83 -8.53
C SER A 196 12.49 -2.75 -7.01
N THR A 197 11.48 -2.16 -6.36
CA THR A 197 11.39 -2.11 -4.90
C THR A 197 11.39 -3.51 -4.28
N THR A 198 10.57 -4.43 -4.82
CA THR A 198 10.49 -5.81 -4.32
C THR A 198 11.83 -6.56 -4.49
N LYS A 199 12.50 -6.40 -5.64
CA LYS A 199 13.82 -7.01 -5.88
C LYS A 199 14.87 -6.43 -4.94
N GLY A 200 14.88 -5.10 -4.72
CA GLY A 200 15.78 -4.44 -3.78
C GLY A 200 15.56 -4.91 -2.34
N ALA A 201 14.32 -4.95 -1.88
CA ALA A 201 13.97 -5.44 -0.55
C ALA A 201 14.41 -6.91 -0.35
N ARG A 202 14.17 -7.77 -1.34
CA ARG A 202 14.61 -9.18 -1.32
C ARG A 202 16.13 -9.30 -1.25
N TYR A 203 16.85 -8.50 -2.01
CA TYR A 203 18.32 -8.46 -1.95
C TYR A 203 18.80 -8.06 -0.56
N CYS A 204 18.27 -6.97 0.01
CA CYS A 204 18.65 -6.50 1.34
C CYS A 204 18.38 -7.57 2.42
N ARG A 205 17.22 -8.24 2.35
CA ARG A 205 16.91 -9.35 3.24
C ARG A 205 17.89 -10.50 3.12
N SER A 206 18.26 -10.88 1.88
CA SER A 206 19.28 -11.93 1.64
C SER A 206 20.68 -11.56 2.13
N ALA A 207 20.98 -10.26 2.22
CA ALA A 207 22.21 -9.72 2.81
C ALA A 207 22.15 -9.65 4.36
N GLY A 208 21.04 -10.07 4.97
CA GLY A 208 20.84 -10.15 6.41
C GLY A 208 20.18 -8.93 7.04
N ALA A 209 19.88 -7.88 6.30
CA ALA A 209 19.21 -6.69 6.84
C ALA A 209 17.76 -6.99 7.22
N THR A 210 17.28 -6.32 8.28
CA THR A 210 15.86 -6.39 8.66
C THR A 210 15.02 -5.55 7.68
N VAL A 211 14.03 -6.17 7.04
CA VAL A 211 13.16 -5.52 6.06
C VAL A 211 11.78 -5.24 6.67
N ILE A 212 11.39 -3.97 6.69
CA ILE A 212 10.07 -3.48 7.08
C ILE A 212 9.33 -3.10 5.81
N GLY A 213 8.31 -3.87 5.44
CA GLY A 213 7.47 -3.60 4.27
C GLY A 213 6.21 -2.83 4.66
N ILE A 214 6.00 -1.66 4.02
CA ILE A 214 4.76 -0.89 4.14
C ILE A 214 3.96 -1.10 2.86
N THR A 215 2.84 -1.82 2.96
CA THR A 215 2.04 -2.30 1.84
C THR A 215 0.58 -2.52 2.23
N ASP A 216 -0.27 -2.91 1.28
CA ASP A 216 -1.71 -3.14 1.49
C ASP A 216 -2.06 -4.56 1.94
N SER A 217 -1.17 -5.55 1.69
CA SER A 217 -1.41 -6.96 2.00
C SER A 217 -0.13 -7.68 2.41
N LYS A 218 -0.23 -8.63 3.36
CA LYS A 218 0.87 -9.55 3.70
C LYS A 218 1.27 -10.43 2.52
N ASP A 219 0.32 -10.73 1.64
CA ASP A 219 0.52 -11.54 0.45
C ASP A 219 1.06 -10.75 -0.75
N SER A 220 1.22 -9.43 -0.61
CA SER A 220 1.86 -8.61 -1.64
C SER A 220 3.30 -9.06 -1.90
N PRO A 221 3.85 -8.80 -3.11
CA PRO A 221 5.25 -9.15 -3.41
C PRO A 221 6.26 -8.57 -2.41
N LEU A 222 5.97 -7.40 -1.83
CA LEU A 222 6.79 -6.80 -0.79
C LEU A 222 6.56 -7.48 0.56
N GLY A 223 5.30 -7.76 0.93
CA GLY A 223 4.95 -8.43 2.18
C GLY A 223 5.64 -9.78 2.32
N GLN A 224 5.70 -10.57 1.24
CA GLN A 224 6.35 -11.88 1.21
C GLN A 224 7.87 -11.85 1.41
N CYS A 225 8.53 -10.73 1.17
CA CYS A 225 9.97 -10.57 1.36
C CYS A 225 10.35 -9.63 2.51
N SER A 226 9.40 -9.31 3.39
CA SER A 226 9.61 -8.46 4.56
C SER A 226 9.60 -9.29 5.86
N ASP A 227 10.37 -8.86 6.85
CA ASP A 227 10.39 -9.46 8.20
C ASP A 227 9.26 -8.89 9.06
N HIS A 228 8.99 -7.59 8.90
CA HIS A 228 7.86 -6.90 9.48
C HIS A 228 6.99 -6.29 8.38
N VAL A 229 5.67 -6.55 8.43
CA VAL A 229 4.73 -6.02 7.45
C VAL A 229 3.76 -5.08 8.14
N LEU A 230 3.85 -3.80 7.81
CA LEU A 230 2.93 -2.77 8.27
C LEU A 230 1.88 -2.53 7.17
N LEU A 231 0.65 -2.88 7.50
CA LEU A 231 -0.45 -2.79 6.55
C LEU A 231 -1.09 -1.41 6.55
N ALA A 232 -1.23 -0.82 5.37
CA ALA A 232 -1.98 0.42 5.15
C ALA A 232 -2.86 0.29 3.91
N LYS A 233 -4.10 0.72 3.99
CA LYS A 233 -5.04 0.70 2.86
C LYS A 233 -4.68 1.80 1.86
N SER A 234 -4.59 1.42 0.58
CA SER A 234 -4.21 2.31 -0.52
C SER A 234 -5.01 2.01 -1.80
N ASP A 235 -6.31 1.77 -1.63
CA ASP A 235 -7.17 1.52 -2.78
C ASP A 235 -7.38 2.78 -3.60
N MET A 236 -7.44 2.62 -4.92
CA MET A 236 -7.71 3.76 -5.81
C MET A 236 -9.17 4.19 -5.73
N VAL A 237 -9.40 5.48 -5.66
CA VAL A 237 -10.72 6.10 -5.88
C VAL A 237 -10.93 6.34 -7.37
N SER A 238 -9.89 6.77 -8.06
CA SER A 238 -9.89 7.08 -9.50
C SER A 238 -8.57 6.63 -10.15
N LEU A 239 -7.90 7.53 -10.86
CA LEU A 239 -6.56 7.32 -11.42
C LEU A 239 -5.49 7.17 -10.34
N VAL A 240 -5.70 7.81 -9.19
CA VAL A 240 -4.72 7.96 -8.12
C VAL A 240 -5.00 6.97 -6.99
N ASP A 241 -3.97 6.26 -6.56
CA ASP A 241 -4.02 5.47 -5.33
C ASP A 241 -3.89 6.42 -4.12
N SER A 242 -4.78 6.27 -3.13
CA SER A 242 -4.72 7.10 -1.93
C SER A 242 -3.48 6.80 -1.09
N LEU A 243 -2.73 7.81 -0.74
CA LEU A 243 -1.58 7.71 0.17
C LEU A 243 -1.88 8.22 1.59
N VAL A 244 -3.13 8.55 1.90
CA VAL A 244 -3.52 9.12 3.20
C VAL A 244 -3.22 8.16 4.35
N ALA A 245 -3.66 6.91 4.27
CA ALA A 245 -3.40 5.94 5.31
C ALA A 245 -1.92 5.51 5.39
N PRO A 246 -1.21 5.25 4.27
CA PRO A 246 0.24 5.11 4.29
C PRO A 246 0.99 6.28 4.93
N LEU A 247 0.63 7.53 4.60
CA LEU A 247 1.25 8.72 5.19
C LEU A 247 0.97 8.82 6.70
N SER A 248 -0.25 8.54 7.13
CA SER A 248 -0.60 8.51 8.56
C SER A 248 0.20 7.46 9.34
N LEU A 249 0.47 6.30 8.72
CA LEU A 249 1.33 5.27 9.30
C LEU A 249 2.79 5.74 9.38
N VAL A 250 3.29 6.43 8.37
CA VAL A 250 4.61 7.08 8.38
C VAL A 250 4.70 8.11 9.51
N ASN A 251 3.68 8.96 9.69
CA ASN A 251 3.61 9.90 10.80
C ASN A 251 3.69 9.16 12.16
N ALA A 252 2.95 8.06 12.30
CA ALA A 252 2.99 7.27 13.52
C ALA A 252 4.39 6.71 13.82
N LEU A 253 5.13 6.24 12.79
CA LEU A 253 6.51 5.79 12.91
C LEU A 253 7.44 6.93 13.37
N ILE A 254 7.34 8.10 12.72
CA ILE A 254 8.13 9.28 13.08
C ILE A 254 7.89 9.65 14.54
N VAL A 255 6.63 9.77 14.97
CA VAL A 255 6.26 10.13 16.35
C VAL A 255 6.78 9.08 17.34
N ALA A 256 6.62 7.78 17.04
CA ALA A 256 7.08 6.71 17.93
C ALA A 256 8.61 6.67 18.08
N ILE A 257 9.36 6.96 17.01
CA ILE A 257 10.82 7.04 17.02
C ILE A 257 11.26 8.31 17.77
N ALA A 258 10.67 9.46 17.46
CA ALA A 258 10.98 10.74 18.09
C ALA A 258 10.77 10.70 19.61
N SER A 259 9.67 10.11 20.08
CA SER A 259 9.40 9.97 21.52
C SER A 259 10.43 9.13 22.27
N ARG A 260 11.09 8.18 21.58
CA ARG A 260 12.15 7.34 22.18
C ARG A 260 13.55 7.96 22.06
N ARG A 261 13.71 9.02 21.27
CA ARG A 261 14.96 9.77 21.07
C ARG A 261 14.82 11.25 21.42
N GLU A 262 13.96 11.58 22.37
CA GLU A 262 13.60 12.95 22.74
C GLU A 262 14.82 13.80 23.08
N LYS A 263 15.78 13.26 23.84
CA LYS A 263 16.98 14.01 24.26
C LYS A 263 17.88 14.37 23.08
N GLU A 264 18.20 13.40 22.22
CA GLU A 264 19.04 13.61 21.03
C GLU A 264 18.36 14.56 20.05
N LEU A 265 17.05 14.36 19.86
CA LEU A 265 16.26 15.19 18.98
C LEU A 265 16.18 16.65 19.47
N SER A 266 16.01 16.88 20.78
CA SER A 266 16.02 18.22 21.38
C SER A 266 17.36 18.95 21.16
N GLN A 267 18.49 18.24 21.27
CA GLN A 267 19.80 18.81 20.99
C GLN A 267 19.95 19.16 19.50
N THR A 268 19.49 18.29 18.61
CA THR A 268 19.52 18.54 17.17
C THR A 268 18.70 19.78 16.82
N PHE A 269 17.47 19.88 17.32
CA PHE A 269 16.62 21.03 17.07
C PHE A 269 17.16 22.33 17.70
N ALA A 270 17.73 22.29 18.87
CA ALA A 270 18.36 23.49 19.46
C ALA A 270 19.48 24.07 18.57
N ASN A 271 20.26 23.17 17.93
CA ASN A 271 21.28 23.61 16.96
C ASN A 271 20.66 24.12 15.65
N LEU A 272 19.61 23.44 15.15
CA LEU A 272 18.95 23.84 13.92
C LEU A 272 18.21 25.16 14.07
N GLU A 273 17.50 25.40 15.17
CA GLU A 273 16.82 26.70 15.46
C GLU A 273 17.81 27.85 15.41
N ARG A 274 19.01 27.70 16.01
CA ARG A 274 20.05 28.70 15.94
C ARG A 274 20.50 29.00 14.49
N ILE A 275 20.67 27.93 13.69
CA ILE A 275 21.06 28.04 12.27
C ILE A 275 19.92 28.68 11.46
N TRP A 276 18.69 28.26 11.68
CA TRP A 276 17.53 28.79 10.98
C TRP A 276 17.28 30.26 11.27
N ASP A 277 17.54 30.68 12.51
CA ASP A 277 17.48 32.10 12.86
C ASP A 277 18.64 32.92 12.24
N GLU A 278 19.85 32.37 12.23
CA GLU A 278 21.04 33.00 11.64
C GLU A 278 20.90 33.20 10.11
N TYR A 279 20.23 32.26 9.42
CA TYR A 279 20.08 32.28 7.95
C TYR A 279 18.68 32.66 7.47
N ASP A 280 17.82 33.19 8.35
CA ASP A 280 16.44 33.61 8.07
C ASP A 280 15.62 32.53 7.28
N VAL A 281 15.74 31.29 7.71
CA VAL A 281 15.07 30.14 7.02
C VAL A 281 13.55 30.23 7.11
N TYR A 282 13.03 30.78 8.22
CA TYR A 282 11.58 30.97 8.42
C TYR A 282 11.28 32.49 8.43
N GLU A 283 10.10 32.83 7.89
CA GLU A 283 9.58 34.19 7.98
C GLU A 283 9.39 34.57 9.46
N LYS A 284 10.02 35.69 9.89
CA LYS A 284 9.80 36.23 11.23
C LYS A 284 8.40 36.83 11.29
N GLN A 285 7.58 36.35 12.23
CA GLN A 285 6.28 36.98 12.47
C GLN A 285 6.53 38.44 12.87
N VAL A 286 6.05 39.38 12.04
CA VAL A 286 6.02 40.78 12.40
C VAL A 286 4.99 40.90 13.53
N GLU A 287 5.48 41.06 14.77
CA GLU A 287 4.59 41.44 15.87
C GLU A 287 3.90 42.76 15.48
N LYS A 288 2.58 42.71 15.36
CA LYS A 288 1.71 43.86 15.12
C LYS A 288 1.39 44.53 16.42
#